data_f407962f1936385dd0ce77171b484261
#
_entry.id   f407962f1936385dd0ce77171b484261
#
_cell.length_a   1.000
_cell.length_b   1.000
_cell.length_c   1.000
_cell.angle_alpha   90.00
_cell.angle_beta   90.00
_cell.angle_gamma   90.00
#
_symmetry.space_group_name_H-M   'P 1'
#
loop_
_entity.id
_entity.type
_entity.pdbx_description
1 polymer ?
#
loop_
_entity_poly.entity_id
_entity_poly.type
_entity_poly.pdbx_seq_one_letter_code
_entity_poly.pdbx_strand_id
1 'polypeptide(L)'
;RKYLFPVKCAHTGAVPENVREEDFEKGAVEAVMIPDGDRATLCMSSQSGCRMGCRFCMTGRQGFHGHMSAADIISQMLAVDESDRLTNVVFMGMGEPLDNYDNVIRAIEIMTADWGFGWSPKRITVSTIGVLPSLKRFLDESRCHLAVSMHNPFPDERLEMMPVQKAYPIDKVVDLIRQYDFTGQRRVSFEYTMFSGFNDTKRHADAVARMLSGLECRVNLIRFHQ
;
A
#
# COMPACT_ATOMS: atom_id res chain seq x y z
N ARG A 1 2.36 8.73 15.63
CA ARG A 1 3.77 8.51 15.96
C ARG A 1 4.46 7.83 14.79
N LYS A 2 5.70 8.21 14.48
CA LYS A 2 6.51 7.65 13.39
C LYS A 2 7.62 6.80 13.97
N TYR A 3 7.83 5.63 13.40
CA TYR A 3 8.86 4.66 13.76
C TYR A 3 9.80 4.43 12.58
N LEU A 4 11.06 4.17 12.85
CA LEU A 4 12.06 3.82 11.86
C LEU A 4 12.65 2.45 12.19
N PHE A 5 12.62 1.54 11.21
CA PHE A 5 13.09 0.17 11.36
C PHE A 5 14.26 -0.11 10.43
N PRO A 6 15.39 -0.62 10.94
CA PRO A 6 16.41 -1.20 10.09
C PRO A 6 15.85 -2.48 9.46
N VAL A 7 16.05 -2.67 8.15
CA VAL A 7 15.60 -3.87 7.44
C VAL A 7 16.74 -4.55 6.70
N LYS A 8 16.72 -5.88 6.72
CA LYS A 8 17.59 -6.72 5.90
C LYS A 8 16.94 -6.87 4.51
N CYS A 9 17.32 -6.05 3.57
CA CYS A 9 16.88 -6.31 2.20
C CYS A 9 17.60 -7.53 1.63
N ALA A 10 16.87 -8.39 0.93
CA ALA A 10 17.34 -9.69 0.41
C ALA A 10 18.58 -9.64 -0.50
N HIS A 11 19.07 -8.46 -0.86
CA HIS A 11 20.25 -8.28 -1.70
C HIS A 11 21.55 -8.00 -0.94
N THR A 12 21.54 -7.86 0.36
CA THR A 12 22.73 -7.51 1.14
C THR A 12 23.18 -8.56 2.17
N GLY A 13 22.78 -9.78 2.08
CA GLY A 13 23.35 -10.99 2.69
C GLY A 13 23.91 -10.99 4.13
N ALA A 14 24.11 -9.85 4.79
CA ALA A 14 24.62 -9.75 6.13
C ALA A 14 24.01 -8.53 6.85
N VAL A 15 23.61 -8.72 8.10
CA VAL A 15 23.36 -7.60 9.03
C VAL A 15 24.68 -7.21 9.60
N PRO A 16 25.12 -5.95 9.52
CA PRO A 16 26.25 -5.47 10.29
C PRO A 16 25.93 -5.63 11.79
N GLU A 17 26.84 -6.18 12.55
CA GLU A 17 26.72 -6.28 14.02
C GLU A 17 26.68 -4.90 14.71
N ASN A 18 27.08 -3.84 13.99
CA ASN A 18 27.04 -2.46 14.43
C ASN A 18 26.34 -1.61 13.36
N VAL A 19 25.05 -1.36 13.53
CA VAL A 19 24.25 -0.46 12.66
C VAL A 19 24.68 0.97 12.93
N ARG A 20 25.24 1.67 11.94
CA ARG A 20 25.60 3.09 12.03
C ARG A 20 24.43 3.94 11.50
N GLU A 21 24.40 5.22 11.90
CA GLU A 21 23.38 6.16 11.43
C GLU A 21 23.31 6.25 9.89
N GLU A 22 24.44 6.15 9.20
CA GLU A 22 24.58 6.10 7.73
C GLU A 22 24.02 4.82 7.10
N ASP A 23 23.89 3.72 7.86
CA ASP A 23 23.28 2.46 7.40
C ASP A 23 21.76 2.56 7.39
N PHE A 24 21.17 3.49 8.18
CA PHE A 24 19.74 3.77 8.17
C PHE A 24 19.26 4.47 6.89
N GLU A 25 20.15 5.19 6.21
CA GLU A 25 19.78 5.88 4.96
C GLU A 25 19.52 4.92 3.79
N LYS A 26 20.09 3.71 3.82
CA LYS A 26 20.02 2.72 2.73
C LYS A 26 19.19 1.48 3.02
N GLY A 27 18.80 1.25 4.26
CA GLY A 27 18.12 0.02 4.67
C GLY A 27 17.04 0.22 5.73
N ALA A 28 16.57 1.44 5.97
CA ALA A 28 15.51 1.70 6.92
C ALA A 28 14.16 1.87 6.24
N VAL A 29 13.11 1.43 6.92
CA VAL A 29 11.72 1.69 6.53
C VAL A 29 10.97 2.39 7.64
N GLU A 30 9.95 3.13 7.24
CA GLU A 30 9.10 3.86 8.16
C GLU A 30 7.80 3.10 8.41
N ALA A 31 7.34 3.09 9.66
CA ALA A 31 5.97 2.78 9.99
C ALA A 31 5.34 3.95 10.76
N VAL A 32 4.05 4.16 10.58
CA VAL A 32 3.35 5.28 11.22
C VAL A 32 2.14 4.75 11.99
N MET A 33 2.15 5.00 13.30
CA MET A 33 1.00 4.77 14.15
C MET A 33 0.02 5.95 14.03
N ILE A 34 -1.21 5.64 13.67
CA ILE A 34 -2.31 6.59 13.48
C ILE A 34 -3.41 6.26 14.50
N PRO A 35 -3.49 7.00 15.62
CA PRO A 35 -4.59 6.87 16.57
C PRO A 35 -5.83 7.60 16.02
N ASP A 36 -6.99 6.99 16.22
CA ASP A 36 -8.29 7.57 15.89
C ASP A 36 -9.35 7.03 16.87
N GLY A 37 -9.58 7.73 17.96
CA GLY A 37 -10.41 7.28 19.08
C GLY A 37 -9.91 5.94 19.63
N ASP A 38 -10.77 4.93 19.61
CA ASP A 38 -10.42 3.56 20.05
C ASP A 38 -9.64 2.76 19.00
N ARG A 39 -9.42 3.34 17.82
CA ARG A 39 -8.65 2.69 16.75
C ARG A 39 -7.19 3.06 16.84
N ALA A 40 -6.35 2.05 16.68
CA ALA A 40 -4.91 2.16 16.57
C ALA A 40 -4.48 1.48 15.26
N THR A 41 -4.29 2.28 14.22
CA THR A 41 -3.94 1.79 12.87
C THR A 41 -2.45 1.94 12.63
N LEU A 42 -1.76 0.85 12.31
CA LEU A 42 -0.37 0.90 11.89
C LEU A 42 -0.29 0.95 10.36
N CYS A 43 0.30 2.03 9.85
CA CYS A 43 0.68 2.14 8.45
C CYS A 43 2.06 1.51 8.29
N MET A 44 2.13 0.38 7.55
CA MET A 44 3.32 -0.46 7.43
C MET A 44 3.95 -0.36 6.06
N SER A 45 5.26 -0.59 6.03
CA SER A 45 6.07 -0.70 4.82
C SER A 45 6.21 -2.15 4.36
N SER A 46 6.35 -2.34 3.05
CA SER A 46 6.55 -3.66 2.41
C SER A 46 7.87 -3.78 1.65
N GLN A 47 8.52 -2.66 1.38
CA GLN A 47 9.81 -2.59 0.67
C GLN A 47 10.66 -1.46 1.28
N SER A 48 11.97 -1.56 1.13
CA SER A 48 12.87 -0.42 1.28
C SER A 48 12.96 0.30 -0.06
N GLY A 49 12.44 1.53 -0.11
CA GLY A 49 12.22 2.25 -1.37
C GLY A 49 11.08 1.68 -2.22
N CYS A 50 10.94 2.16 -3.47
CA CYS A 50 9.88 1.74 -4.40
C CYS A 50 10.31 1.96 -5.85
N ARG A 51 10.13 0.95 -6.71
CA ARG A 51 10.47 1.05 -8.15
C ARG A 51 9.37 1.66 -9.03
N MET A 52 8.20 1.95 -8.47
CA MET A 52 7.05 2.44 -9.25
C MET A 52 7.21 3.87 -9.75
N GLY A 53 8.10 4.65 -9.15
CA GLY A 53 8.54 5.94 -9.66
C GLY A 53 7.47 7.04 -9.65
N CYS A 54 6.45 6.95 -8.81
CA CYS A 54 5.42 8.00 -8.68
C CYS A 54 6.07 9.34 -8.32
N ARG A 55 5.90 10.36 -9.15
CA ARG A 55 6.65 11.64 -9.05
C ARG A 55 6.35 12.46 -7.80
N PHE A 56 5.18 12.25 -7.20
CA PHE A 56 4.75 12.93 -5.96
C PHE A 56 5.15 12.16 -4.70
N CYS A 57 5.65 10.92 -4.83
CA CYS A 57 5.95 10.05 -3.70
C CYS A 57 7.42 10.12 -3.32
N MET A 58 7.71 10.46 -2.05
CA MET A 58 9.08 10.54 -1.55
C MET A 58 9.78 9.18 -1.62
N THR A 59 9.09 8.10 -1.29
CA THR A 59 9.62 6.73 -1.40
C THR A 59 9.99 6.38 -2.85
N GLY A 60 9.19 6.81 -3.82
CA GLY A 60 9.49 6.59 -5.24
C GLY A 60 10.72 7.36 -5.73
N ARG A 61 11.04 8.51 -5.10
CA ARG A 61 12.25 9.30 -5.40
C ARG A 61 13.52 8.71 -4.82
N GLN A 62 13.41 7.95 -3.74
CA GLN A 62 14.55 7.27 -3.10
C GLN A 62 15.07 6.08 -3.91
N GLY A 63 14.30 5.60 -4.89
CA GLY A 63 14.59 4.39 -5.64
C GLY A 63 14.18 3.11 -4.88
N PHE A 64 14.61 1.96 -5.41
CA PHE A 64 14.29 0.65 -4.85
C PHE A 64 15.55 0.01 -4.27
N HIS A 65 15.51 -0.39 -3.01
CA HIS A 65 16.63 -1.00 -2.28
C HIS A 65 16.40 -2.48 -1.98
N GLY A 66 15.14 -2.94 -1.94
CA GLY A 66 14.83 -4.36 -1.79
C GLY A 66 13.45 -4.64 -1.20
N HIS A 67 13.05 -5.92 -1.31
CA HIS A 67 11.85 -6.44 -0.70
C HIS A 67 12.08 -6.74 0.79
N MET A 68 11.11 -6.41 1.62
CA MET A 68 11.09 -6.86 3.01
C MET A 68 10.62 -8.32 3.07
N SER A 69 11.22 -9.11 3.94
CA SER A 69 10.70 -10.44 4.26
C SER A 69 9.38 -10.35 5.04
N ALA A 70 8.62 -11.44 5.07
CA ALA A 70 7.41 -11.51 5.90
C ALA A 70 7.73 -11.27 7.39
N ALA A 71 8.90 -11.72 7.87
CA ALA A 71 9.36 -11.47 9.23
C ALA A 71 9.62 -9.97 9.49
N ASP A 72 10.29 -9.27 8.56
CA ASP A 72 10.52 -7.83 8.69
C ASP A 72 9.19 -7.04 8.68
N ILE A 73 8.24 -7.46 7.86
CA ILE A 73 6.89 -6.86 7.81
C ILE A 73 6.20 -7.02 9.16
N ILE A 74 6.17 -8.23 9.72
CA ILE A 74 5.53 -8.53 11.02
C ILE A 74 6.26 -7.82 12.17
N SER A 75 7.59 -7.70 12.10
CA SER A 75 8.38 -7.02 13.13
C SER A 75 7.96 -5.58 13.35
N GLN A 76 7.43 -4.88 12.33
CA GLN A 76 6.89 -3.53 12.49
C GLN A 76 5.71 -3.51 13.48
N MET A 77 4.85 -4.56 13.49
CA MET A 77 3.73 -4.65 14.42
C MET A 77 4.20 -4.92 15.85
N LEU A 78 5.22 -5.77 16.01
CA LEU A 78 5.71 -6.20 17.31
C LEU A 78 6.57 -5.16 18.02
N ALA A 79 7.24 -4.30 17.24
CA ALA A 79 8.25 -3.38 17.78
C ALA A 79 7.73 -1.96 18.03
N VAL A 80 6.48 -1.64 17.69
CA VAL A 80 5.87 -0.36 18.08
C VAL A 80 5.42 -0.39 19.53
N ASP A 81 5.54 0.73 20.24
CA ASP A 81 5.16 0.84 21.66
C ASP A 81 3.67 0.46 21.90
N GLU A 82 2.84 0.65 20.88
CA GLU A 82 1.40 0.39 20.94
C GLU A 82 1.01 -1.00 20.40
N SER A 83 1.95 -1.95 20.30
CA SER A 83 1.73 -3.28 19.71
C SER A 83 0.49 -4.00 20.26
N ASP A 84 0.28 -3.96 21.58
CA ASP A 84 -0.86 -4.60 22.25
C ASP A 84 -2.20 -3.92 21.97
N ARG A 85 -2.17 -2.70 21.46
CA ARG A 85 -3.35 -1.87 21.20
C ARG A 85 -3.73 -1.78 19.74
N LEU A 86 -2.94 -2.39 18.85
CA LEU A 86 -3.19 -2.36 17.42
C LEU A 86 -4.56 -2.96 17.06
N THR A 87 -5.36 -2.18 16.34
CA THR A 87 -6.67 -2.62 15.86
C THR A 87 -6.69 -2.89 14.37
N ASN A 88 -5.88 -2.18 13.60
CA ASN A 88 -5.86 -2.24 12.14
C ASN A 88 -4.43 -2.08 11.60
N VAL A 89 -4.23 -2.62 10.40
CA VAL A 89 -3.01 -2.44 9.61
C VAL A 89 -3.38 -1.97 8.20
N VAL A 90 -2.60 -1.02 7.68
CA VAL A 90 -2.68 -0.60 6.29
C VAL A 90 -1.29 -0.67 5.65
N PHE A 91 -1.18 -1.33 4.50
CA PHE A 91 0.03 -1.36 3.69
C PHE A 91 0.06 -0.12 2.79
N MET A 92 0.31 1.04 3.41
CA MET A 92 0.37 2.36 2.76
C MET A 92 1.67 3.11 3.12
N GLY A 93 2.66 2.40 3.67
CA GLY A 93 4.00 2.90 3.94
C GLY A 93 4.90 2.84 2.69
N MET A 94 6.15 2.49 2.89
CA MET A 94 7.12 2.41 1.80
C MET A 94 6.93 1.14 0.98
N GLY A 95 7.01 1.30 -0.36
CA GLY A 95 6.95 0.20 -1.32
C GLY A 95 5.58 -0.01 -1.98
N GLU A 96 5.57 -0.91 -2.96
CA GLU A 96 4.37 -1.45 -3.59
C GLU A 96 4.13 -2.87 -3.06
N PRO A 97 3.08 -3.09 -2.25
CA PRO A 97 2.87 -4.39 -1.62
C PRO A 97 2.72 -5.54 -2.63
N LEU A 98 2.05 -5.30 -3.75
CA LEU A 98 1.83 -6.35 -4.75
C LEU A 98 3.04 -6.61 -5.65
N ASP A 99 4.09 -5.79 -5.58
CA ASP A 99 5.41 -6.08 -6.14
C ASP A 99 6.24 -7.00 -5.21
N ASN A 100 5.91 -7.02 -3.91
CA ASN A 100 6.46 -7.94 -2.91
C ASN A 100 5.41 -8.98 -2.47
N TYR A 101 4.65 -9.51 -3.41
CA TYR A 101 3.43 -10.28 -3.17
C TYR A 101 3.60 -11.42 -2.16
N ASP A 102 4.57 -12.32 -2.41
CA ASP A 102 4.70 -13.56 -1.63
C ASP A 102 5.04 -13.29 -0.16
N ASN A 103 5.86 -12.27 0.15
CA ASN A 103 6.13 -11.87 1.52
C ASN A 103 4.94 -11.17 2.18
N VAL A 104 4.22 -10.33 1.42
CA VAL A 104 3.05 -9.61 1.93
C VAL A 104 1.91 -10.59 2.23
N ILE A 105 1.62 -11.54 1.33
CA ILE A 105 0.56 -12.53 1.56
C ILE A 105 0.93 -13.46 2.72
N ARG A 106 2.21 -13.81 2.88
CA ARG A 106 2.68 -14.59 4.03
C ARG A 106 2.54 -13.82 5.35
N ALA A 107 2.84 -12.53 5.36
CA ALA A 107 2.59 -11.67 6.53
C ALA A 107 1.09 -11.59 6.86
N ILE A 108 0.23 -11.43 5.85
CA ILE A 108 -1.24 -11.45 6.03
C ILE A 108 -1.70 -12.78 6.60
N GLU A 109 -1.16 -13.89 6.14
CA GLU A 109 -1.47 -15.22 6.69
C GLU A 109 -1.11 -15.30 8.17
N ILE A 110 0.07 -14.84 8.59
CA ILE A 110 0.48 -14.77 10.00
C ILE A 110 -0.49 -13.89 10.81
N MET A 111 -0.92 -12.76 10.25
CA MET A 111 -1.86 -11.86 10.93
C MET A 111 -3.25 -12.49 11.12
N THR A 112 -3.68 -13.33 10.17
CA THR A 112 -5.09 -13.81 10.13
C THR A 112 -5.29 -15.24 10.61
N ALA A 113 -4.24 -16.05 10.62
CA ALA A 113 -4.31 -17.44 11.04
C ALA A 113 -4.50 -17.58 12.56
N ASP A 114 -5.20 -18.64 13.00
CA ASP A 114 -5.45 -18.94 14.42
C ASP A 114 -4.15 -19.21 15.21
N TRP A 115 -3.12 -19.73 14.54
CA TRP A 115 -1.79 -19.93 15.12
C TRP A 115 -0.95 -18.66 15.16
N GLY A 116 -1.38 -17.58 14.52
CA GLY A 116 -0.73 -16.27 14.50
C GLY A 116 -1.47 -15.26 15.38
N PHE A 117 -1.80 -14.08 14.81
CA PHE A 117 -2.54 -13.05 15.56
C PHE A 117 -4.04 -13.27 15.61
N GLY A 118 -4.61 -14.16 14.78
CA GLY A 118 -6.04 -14.45 14.74
C GLY A 118 -6.93 -13.27 14.30
N TRP A 119 -6.38 -12.33 13.56
CA TRP A 119 -7.10 -11.13 13.16
C TRP A 119 -8.10 -11.40 12.03
N SER A 120 -9.24 -10.73 12.10
CA SER A 120 -10.12 -10.69 10.94
C SER A 120 -9.44 -10.00 9.76
N PRO A 121 -9.54 -10.53 8.53
CA PRO A 121 -9.06 -9.86 7.31
C PRO A 121 -9.57 -8.42 7.13
N LYS A 122 -10.73 -8.08 7.72
CA LYS A 122 -11.29 -6.72 7.73
C LYS A 122 -10.43 -5.69 8.47
N ARG A 123 -9.48 -6.13 9.28
CA ARG A 123 -8.52 -5.26 9.97
C ARG A 123 -7.34 -4.87 9.10
N ILE A 124 -7.21 -5.46 7.92
CA ILE A 124 -6.05 -5.30 7.03
C ILE A 124 -6.51 -4.68 5.71
N THR A 125 -5.83 -3.61 5.29
CA THR A 125 -6.01 -2.99 3.98
C THR A 125 -4.69 -3.05 3.21
N VAL A 126 -4.73 -3.57 2.00
CA VAL A 126 -3.58 -3.56 1.08
C VAL A 126 -3.80 -2.49 0.03
N SER A 127 -2.88 -1.53 -0.02
CA SER A 127 -2.86 -0.49 -1.05
C SER A 127 -1.97 -0.91 -2.21
N THR A 128 -2.38 -0.61 -3.43
CA THR A 128 -1.61 -0.93 -4.64
C THR A 128 -1.86 0.06 -5.76
N ILE A 129 -0.87 0.23 -6.61
CA ILE A 129 -1.01 0.95 -7.89
C ILE A 129 -1.73 0.09 -8.96
N GLY A 130 -1.95 -1.21 -8.69
CA GLY A 130 -2.63 -2.14 -9.57
C GLY A 130 -1.70 -3.05 -10.37
N VAL A 131 -0.70 -3.67 -9.74
CA VAL A 131 0.17 -4.69 -10.39
C VAL A 131 -0.68 -5.88 -10.80
N LEU A 132 -1.18 -5.88 -12.05
CA LEU A 132 -2.26 -6.76 -12.52
C LEU A 132 -2.10 -8.24 -12.20
N PRO A 133 -0.93 -8.91 -12.45
CA PRO A 133 -0.79 -10.32 -12.12
C PRO A 133 -0.96 -10.61 -10.62
N SER A 134 -0.30 -9.82 -9.77
CA SER A 134 -0.37 -9.97 -8.33
C SER A 134 -1.72 -9.48 -7.76
N LEU A 135 -2.36 -8.48 -8.40
CA LEU A 135 -3.68 -8.02 -8.02
C LEU A 135 -4.71 -9.14 -8.22
N LYS A 136 -4.65 -9.85 -9.36
CA LYS A 136 -5.54 -10.99 -9.58
C LYS A 136 -5.34 -12.06 -8.50
N ARG A 137 -4.11 -12.45 -8.20
CA ARG A 137 -3.81 -13.40 -7.12
C ARG A 137 -4.36 -12.90 -5.78
N PHE A 138 -4.15 -11.64 -5.44
CA PHE A 138 -4.67 -11.06 -4.20
C PHE A 138 -6.20 -11.10 -4.11
N LEU A 139 -6.89 -10.85 -5.22
CA LEU A 139 -8.34 -10.92 -5.28
C LEU A 139 -8.86 -12.35 -5.13
N ASP A 140 -8.13 -13.33 -5.64
CA ASP A 140 -8.47 -14.76 -5.52
C ASP A 140 -8.15 -15.32 -4.12
N GLU A 141 -6.98 -14.99 -3.57
CA GLU A 141 -6.40 -15.64 -2.39
C GLU A 141 -6.71 -14.91 -1.06
N SER A 142 -6.97 -13.59 -1.07
CA SER A 142 -7.15 -12.78 0.14
C SER A 142 -8.58 -12.29 0.33
N ARG A 143 -8.97 -12.06 1.60
CA ARG A 143 -10.22 -11.41 2.00
C ARG A 143 -10.00 -10.03 2.63
N CYS A 144 -8.78 -9.53 2.62
CA CYS A 144 -8.44 -8.21 3.11
C CYS A 144 -9.06 -7.10 2.24
N HIS A 145 -9.17 -5.91 2.80
CA HIS A 145 -9.61 -4.74 2.05
C HIS A 145 -8.55 -4.34 1.02
N LEU A 146 -9.02 -3.82 -0.11
CA LEU A 146 -8.19 -3.32 -1.20
C LEU A 146 -8.32 -1.80 -1.29
N ALA A 147 -7.19 -1.12 -1.41
CA ALA A 147 -7.11 0.29 -1.77
C ALA A 147 -6.31 0.43 -3.08
N VAL A 148 -6.85 1.15 -4.06
CA VAL A 148 -6.21 1.33 -5.37
C VAL A 148 -5.77 2.77 -5.55
N SER A 149 -4.48 2.98 -5.75
CA SER A 149 -3.89 4.29 -6.06
C SER A 149 -4.27 4.72 -7.48
N MET A 150 -5.41 5.39 -7.61
CA MET A 150 -5.92 5.90 -8.89
C MET A 150 -5.28 7.24 -9.26
N HIS A 151 -5.50 8.24 -8.41
CA HIS A 151 -5.01 9.63 -8.46
C HIS A 151 -5.34 10.43 -9.73
N ASN A 152 -5.63 9.79 -10.85
CA ASN A 152 -6.13 10.42 -12.07
C ASN A 152 -6.89 9.40 -12.94
N PRO A 153 -8.09 9.73 -13.48
CA PRO A 153 -8.85 8.83 -14.34
C PRO A 153 -8.39 8.87 -15.81
N PHE A 154 -7.60 9.87 -16.21
CA PHE A 154 -7.12 10.02 -17.59
C PHE A 154 -5.74 9.39 -17.74
N PRO A 155 -5.57 8.41 -18.66
CA PRO A 155 -4.33 7.65 -18.81
C PRO A 155 -3.09 8.53 -19.06
N ASP A 156 -3.19 9.53 -19.91
CA ASP A 156 -2.06 10.41 -20.27
C ASP A 156 -1.62 11.26 -19.07
N GLU A 157 -2.58 11.89 -18.38
CA GLU A 157 -2.31 12.68 -17.19
C GLU A 157 -1.81 11.79 -16.03
N ARG A 158 -2.38 10.57 -15.89
CA ARG A 158 -1.89 9.61 -14.90
C ARG A 158 -0.46 9.17 -15.19
N LEU A 159 -0.10 8.98 -16.46
CA LEU A 159 1.25 8.64 -16.88
C LEU A 159 2.28 9.71 -16.49
N GLU A 160 1.89 10.99 -16.55
CA GLU A 160 2.76 12.09 -16.13
C GLU A 160 3.16 12.02 -14.66
N MET A 161 2.24 11.60 -13.79
CA MET A 161 2.47 11.52 -12.34
C MET A 161 2.86 10.12 -11.87
N MET A 162 2.43 9.07 -12.58
CA MET A 162 2.64 7.65 -12.24
C MET A 162 3.12 6.88 -13.47
N PRO A 163 4.43 6.77 -13.70
CA PRO A 163 4.99 6.06 -14.87
C PRO A 163 4.52 4.62 -15.02
N VAL A 164 4.12 4.00 -13.92
CA VAL A 164 3.55 2.63 -13.87
C VAL A 164 2.27 2.48 -14.70
N GLN A 165 1.58 3.56 -15.03
CA GLN A 165 0.42 3.57 -15.93
C GLN A 165 0.72 2.88 -17.27
N LYS A 166 1.96 2.96 -17.75
CA LYS A 166 2.39 2.29 -18.98
C LYS A 166 2.30 0.77 -18.89
N ALA A 167 2.64 0.21 -17.72
CA ALA A 167 2.62 -1.24 -17.48
C ALA A 167 1.26 -1.73 -16.98
N TYR A 168 0.60 -0.92 -16.15
CA TYR A 168 -0.67 -1.25 -15.50
C TYR A 168 -1.67 -0.09 -15.66
N PRO A 169 -2.34 -0.02 -16.81
CA PRO A 169 -3.35 1.00 -17.09
C PRO A 169 -4.51 0.94 -16.11
N ILE A 170 -4.95 2.10 -15.61
CA ILE A 170 -5.98 2.16 -14.57
C ILE A 170 -7.33 1.60 -15.02
N ASP A 171 -7.69 1.74 -16.29
CA ASP A 171 -8.88 1.11 -16.87
C ASP A 171 -8.83 -0.41 -16.74
N LYS A 172 -7.67 -1.04 -17.03
CA LYS A 172 -7.48 -2.49 -16.90
C LYS A 172 -7.53 -2.95 -15.44
N VAL A 173 -7.01 -2.13 -14.52
CA VAL A 173 -7.12 -2.40 -13.08
C VAL A 173 -8.59 -2.39 -12.64
N VAL A 174 -9.37 -1.40 -13.05
CA VAL A 174 -10.81 -1.30 -12.75
C VAL A 174 -11.58 -2.45 -13.42
N ASP A 175 -11.28 -2.79 -14.68
CA ASP A 175 -11.90 -3.91 -15.40
C ASP A 175 -11.67 -5.25 -14.68
N LEU A 176 -10.47 -5.48 -14.13
CA LEU A 176 -10.17 -6.67 -13.33
C LEU A 176 -10.99 -6.68 -12.04
N ILE A 177 -11.03 -5.57 -11.32
CA ILE A 177 -11.76 -5.45 -10.04
C ILE A 177 -13.26 -5.69 -10.25
N ARG A 178 -13.85 -5.26 -11.37
CA ARG A 178 -15.27 -5.47 -11.70
C ARG A 178 -15.68 -6.94 -11.81
N GLN A 179 -14.73 -7.86 -11.98
CA GLN A 179 -14.99 -9.28 -12.06
C GLN A 179 -15.23 -9.94 -10.69
N TYR A 180 -15.06 -9.17 -9.60
CA TYR A 180 -15.17 -9.65 -8.22
C TYR A 180 -16.30 -9.00 -7.46
N ASP A 181 -16.89 -9.75 -6.54
CA ASP A 181 -17.93 -9.26 -5.64
C ASP A 181 -17.31 -8.63 -4.40
N PHE A 182 -17.68 -7.38 -4.12
CA PHE A 182 -17.29 -6.63 -2.93
C PHE A 182 -18.47 -6.40 -1.97
N THR A 183 -19.64 -6.98 -2.25
CA THR A 183 -20.76 -6.96 -1.31
C THR A 183 -20.40 -7.79 -0.08
N GLY A 184 -20.57 -7.25 1.10
CA GLY A 184 -20.40 -7.97 2.34
C GLY A 184 -19.07 -7.76 3.05
N GLN A 185 -18.05 -8.62 2.86
CA GLN A 185 -16.87 -8.62 3.74
C GLN A 185 -15.70 -7.77 3.26
N ARG A 186 -15.35 -7.87 2.00
CA ARG A 186 -14.25 -7.13 1.39
C ARG A 186 -14.74 -5.75 0.96
N ARG A 187 -13.90 -4.73 1.12
CA ARG A 187 -14.14 -3.40 0.56
C ARG A 187 -13.06 -3.05 -0.44
N VAL A 188 -13.45 -2.31 -1.47
CA VAL A 188 -12.51 -1.62 -2.36
C VAL A 188 -12.64 -0.10 -2.20
N SER A 189 -11.51 0.57 -2.10
CA SER A 189 -11.41 2.03 -2.17
C SER A 189 -10.45 2.45 -3.27
N PHE A 190 -10.68 3.64 -3.82
CA PHE A 190 -9.78 4.28 -4.75
C PHE A 190 -9.21 5.53 -4.10
N GLU A 191 -7.90 5.55 -3.96
CA GLU A 191 -7.18 6.67 -3.37
C GLU A 191 -6.94 7.74 -4.44
N TYR A 192 -7.33 8.97 -4.13
CA TYR A 192 -7.27 10.08 -5.06
C TYR A 192 -6.62 11.29 -4.40
N THR A 193 -5.31 11.44 -4.59
CA THR A 193 -4.58 12.61 -4.13
C THR A 193 -4.84 13.77 -5.07
N MET A 194 -5.41 14.85 -4.53
CA MET A 194 -5.76 16.04 -5.30
C MET A 194 -4.60 17.02 -5.35
N PHE A 195 -4.22 17.39 -6.57
CA PHE A 195 -3.20 18.41 -6.88
C PHE A 195 -3.91 19.61 -7.49
N SER A 196 -3.78 20.75 -6.85
CA SER A 196 -4.47 21.98 -7.28
C SER A 196 -4.10 22.37 -8.71
N GLY A 197 -5.13 22.57 -9.54
CA GLY A 197 -4.98 22.96 -10.95
C GLY A 197 -4.54 21.84 -11.88
N PHE A 198 -4.39 20.61 -11.39
CA PHE A 198 -3.98 19.47 -12.22
C PHE A 198 -5.09 18.42 -12.35
N ASN A 199 -5.54 17.82 -11.23
CA ASN A 199 -6.52 16.73 -11.26
C ASN A 199 -7.76 16.98 -10.38
N ASP A 200 -8.02 18.23 -9.99
CA ASP A 200 -9.07 18.63 -9.04
C ASP A 200 -10.29 19.29 -9.71
N THR A 201 -10.44 19.14 -11.02
CA THR A 201 -11.54 19.77 -11.77
C THR A 201 -12.80 18.90 -11.81
N LYS A 202 -13.96 19.52 -12.14
CA LYS A 202 -15.21 18.81 -12.37
C LYS A 202 -15.09 17.73 -13.47
N ARG A 203 -14.29 17.98 -14.52
CA ARG A 203 -14.00 17.00 -15.58
C ARG A 203 -13.42 15.70 -14.99
N HIS A 204 -12.50 15.80 -14.02
CA HIS A 204 -11.90 14.66 -13.35
C HIS A 204 -12.92 13.92 -12.48
N ALA A 205 -13.71 14.65 -11.69
CA ALA A 205 -14.75 14.06 -10.86
C ALA A 205 -15.77 13.29 -11.68
N ASP A 206 -16.25 13.88 -12.79
CA ASP A 206 -17.19 13.23 -13.72
C ASP A 206 -16.56 11.98 -14.37
N ALA A 207 -15.27 12.00 -14.69
CA ALA A 207 -14.56 10.85 -15.27
C ALA A 207 -14.38 9.72 -14.26
N VAL A 208 -14.03 10.03 -13.00
CA VAL A 208 -13.97 9.05 -11.91
C VAL A 208 -15.34 8.42 -11.68
N ALA A 209 -16.40 9.22 -11.61
CA ALA A 209 -17.76 8.73 -11.43
C ALA A 209 -18.19 7.78 -12.56
N ARG A 210 -17.87 8.11 -13.82
CA ARG A 210 -18.14 7.23 -14.97
C ARG A 210 -17.31 5.95 -14.92
N MET A 211 -16.01 6.07 -14.64
CA MET A 211 -15.09 4.92 -14.58
C MET A 211 -15.50 3.92 -13.50
N LEU A 212 -16.01 4.39 -12.38
CA LEU A 212 -16.38 3.54 -11.23
C LEU A 212 -17.87 3.22 -11.17
N SER A 213 -18.68 3.70 -12.12
CA SER A 213 -20.11 3.46 -12.14
C SER A 213 -20.43 1.96 -12.11
N GLY A 214 -21.37 1.55 -11.25
CA GLY A 214 -21.77 0.16 -11.07
C GLY A 214 -20.80 -0.71 -10.24
N LEU A 215 -19.71 -0.14 -9.73
CA LEU A 215 -18.81 -0.81 -8.78
C LEU A 215 -19.12 -0.33 -7.36
N GLU A 216 -19.38 -1.26 -6.44
CA GLU A 216 -19.53 -0.93 -5.02
C GLU A 216 -18.16 -0.59 -4.43
N CYS A 217 -17.86 0.69 -4.38
CA CYS A 217 -16.55 1.18 -3.93
C CYS A 217 -16.66 2.53 -3.20
N ARG A 218 -15.53 2.96 -2.64
CA ARG A 218 -15.34 4.29 -2.06
C ARG A 218 -14.24 5.01 -2.82
N VAL A 219 -14.33 6.34 -2.92
CA VAL A 219 -13.22 7.19 -3.34
C VAL A 219 -12.77 7.99 -2.14
N ASN A 220 -11.49 7.84 -1.79
CA ASN A 220 -10.86 8.55 -0.70
C ASN A 220 -10.11 9.75 -1.25
N LEU A 221 -10.61 10.96 -0.98
CA LEU A 221 -9.99 12.20 -1.45
C LEU A 221 -8.90 12.63 -0.47
N ILE A 222 -7.68 12.73 -0.94
CA ILE A 222 -6.50 13.09 -0.16
C ILE A 222 -6.00 14.44 -0.63
N ARG A 223 -5.95 15.42 0.25
CA ARG A 223 -5.33 16.70 -0.05
C ARG A 223 -3.81 16.53 -0.06
N PHE A 224 -3.18 16.94 -1.17
CA PHE A 224 -1.72 16.97 -1.21
C PHE A 224 -1.17 18.10 -0.32
N HIS A 225 -0.20 17.75 0.52
CA HIS A 225 0.56 18.68 1.33
C HIS A 225 2.02 18.65 0.85
N GLN A 226 2.59 19.84 0.62
CA GLN A 226 4.02 20.00 0.30
C GLN A 226 4.87 19.79 1.53
#